data_00b01223a581d90064c453ab0cfad88e
#
_entry.id   00b01223a581d90064c453ab0cfad88e
#
_cell.length_a   1.000
_cell.length_b   1.000
_cell.length_c   1.000
_cell.angle_alpha   90.00
_cell.angle_beta   90.00
_cell.angle_gamma   90.00
#
_symmetry.space_group_name_H-M   'P 1'
#
loop_
_entity.id
_entity.type
_entity.pdbx_description
1 polymer ?
#
loop_
_entity_poly.entity_id
_entity_poly.type
_entity_poly.pdbx_seq_one_letter_code
_entity_poly.pdbx_strand_id
1 'polypeptide(L)' 'MKKVTIVIPVYNGSNYMKDAIDSALAQTYKNLEVIVVNDGSNDDGKTKAIAESYGDKIRYFEKE' A
#
# COMPACT_ATOMS: atom_id res chain seq x y z
N MET A 1 0.26 -15.51 18.18
CA MET A 1 1.37 -15.13 17.28
C MET A 1 1.37 -13.63 17.05
N LYS A 2 2.55 -13.05 16.92
CA LYS A 2 2.64 -11.62 16.68
C LYS A 2 2.25 -11.30 15.24
N LYS A 3 1.51 -10.22 15.10
CA LYS A 3 1.15 -9.70 13.78
C LYS A 3 2.22 -8.72 13.32
N VAL A 4 2.68 -8.88 12.09
CA VAL A 4 3.62 -7.94 11.49
C VAL A 4 2.84 -6.97 10.62
N THR A 5 2.96 -5.69 10.90
CA THR A 5 2.27 -4.64 10.15
C THR A 5 3.31 -3.80 9.42
N ILE A 6 3.16 -3.70 8.11
CA ILE A 6 4.02 -2.85 7.28
C ILE A 6 3.18 -1.68 6.80
N VAL A 7 3.61 -0.46 7.12
CA VAL A 7 2.91 0.76 6.71
C VAL A 7 3.71 1.41 5.59
N ILE A 8 3.06 1.64 4.46
CA ILE A 8 3.69 2.25 3.28
C ILE A 8 3.02 3.59 3.03
N PRO A 9 3.68 4.70 3.40
CA PRO A 9 3.15 6.02 3.06
C PRO A 9 3.46 6.34 1.61
N VAL A 10 2.47 6.86 0.89
CA VAL A 10 2.64 7.21 -0.52
C VAL A 10 2.10 8.62 -0.78
N TYR A 11 2.79 9.33 -1.66
CA TYR A 11 2.37 10.63 -2.18
C TYR A 11 2.80 10.68 -3.64
N ASN A 12 1.82 10.74 -4.55
CA ASN A 12 2.08 10.62 -5.98
C ASN A 12 3.00 9.43 -6.28
N GLY A 13 2.62 8.27 -5.72
CA GLY A 13 3.50 7.10 -5.66
C GLY A 13 3.42 6.14 -6.83
N SER A 14 2.76 6.53 -7.93
CA SER A 14 2.53 5.61 -9.05
C SER A 14 3.80 5.02 -9.64
N ASN A 15 4.95 5.68 -9.46
CA ASN A 15 6.23 5.21 -9.99
C ASN A 15 6.85 4.10 -9.15
N TYR A 16 6.60 4.08 -7.84
CA TYR A 16 7.35 3.22 -6.93
C TYR A 16 6.47 2.36 -6.03
N MET A 17 5.19 2.72 -5.85
CA MET A 17 4.37 2.06 -4.83
C MET A 17 4.11 0.60 -5.15
N LYS A 18 4.02 0.25 -6.43
CA LYS A 18 3.78 -1.15 -6.80
C LYS A 18 4.95 -2.03 -6.35
N ASP A 19 6.18 -1.59 -6.61
CA ASP A 19 7.35 -2.32 -6.17
C ASP A 19 7.40 -2.43 -4.64
N ALA A 20 7.06 -1.35 -3.95
CA ALA A 20 7.03 -1.35 -2.49
C ALA A 20 5.98 -2.32 -1.95
N ILE A 21 4.79 -2.30 -2.50
CA ILE A 21 3.70 -3.19 -2.07
C ILE A 21 4.07 -4.65 -2.38
N ASP A 22 4.56 -4.90 -3.59
CA ASP A 22 4.93 -6.26 -4.00
C ASP A 22 6.03 -6.82 -3.10
N SER A 23 7.03 -6.00 -2.74
CA SER A 23 8.08 -6.41 -1.81
C SER A 23 7.52 -6.74 -0.44
N ALA A 24 6.58 -5.93 0.06
CA ALA A 24 5.96 -6.16 1.36
C ALA A 24 5.16 -7.46 1.34
N LEU A 25 4.38 -7.68 0.28
CA LEU A 25 3.56 -8.89 0.16
C LEU A 25 4.38 -10.16 -0.04
N ALA A 26 5.63 -10.02 -0.51
CA ALA A 26 6.51 -11.15 -0.70
C ALA A 26 7.15 -11.66 0.59
N GLN A 27 6.96 -10.95 1.71
CA GLN A 27 7.48 -11.42 3.00
C GLN A 27 6.78 -12.71 3.42
N THR A 28 7.50 -13.53 4.16
CA THR A 28 7.02 -14.87 4.52
C THR A 28 6.38 -14.96 5.90
N TYR A 29 5.98 -13.82 6.46
CA TYR A 29 5.32 -13.78 7.76
C TYR A 29 3.90 -14.33 7.67
N LYS A 30 3.51 -15.16 8.62
CA LYS A 30 2.17 -15.75 8.61
C LYS A 30 1.07 -14.76 8.93
N ASN A 31 1.35 -13.81 9.80
CA ASN A 31 0.38 -12.78 10.19
C ASN A 31 0.87 -11.43 9.70
N LEU A 32 0.86 -11.25 8.38
CA LEU A 32 1.30 -10.01 7.76
C LEU A 32 0.10 -9.13 7.41
N GLU A 33 0.20 -7.85 7.77
CA GLU A 33 -0.74 -6.84 7.34
C GLU A 33 0.01 -5.73 6.64
N VAL A 34 -0.39 -5.41 5.42
CA VAL A 34 0.20 -4.30 4.65
C VAL A 34 -0.82 -3.17 4.58
N ILE A 35 -0.43 -1.99 5.06
CA ILE A 35 -1.29 -0.80 5.08
C ILE A 35 -0.65 0.25 4.19
N VAL A 36 -1.41 0.73 3.20
CA VAL A 36 -0.97 1.81 2.32
C VAL A 36 -1.74 3.07 2.68
N VAL A 37 -1.00 4.14 2.97
CA VAL A 37 -1.58 5.43 3.32
C VAL A 37 -1.24 6.43 2.23
N ASN A 38 -2.27 6.92 1.53
CA ASN A 38 -2.13 7.93 0.49
C ASN A 38 -2.28 9.30 1.13
N ASP A 39 -1.21 10.07 1.12
CA ASP A 39 -1.15 11.39 1.78
C ASP A 39 -1.48 12.52 0.78
N GLY A 40 -2.72 12.51 0.27
CA GLY A 40 -3.19 13.59 -0.58
C GLY A 40 -2.62 13.63 -1.99
N SER A 41 -2.37 12.46 -2.58
CA SER A 41 -1.83 12.41 -3.95
C SER A 41 -2.72 13.15 -4.94
N ASN A 42 -2.10 13.86 -5.87
CA ASN A 42 -2.80 14.67 -6.87
C ASN A 42 -2.41 14.28 -8.31
N ASP A 43 -2.30 12.99 -8.54
CA ASP A 43 -1.85 12.41 -9.82
C ASP A 43 -3.00 11.82 -10.63
N ASP A 44 -4.16 12.48 -10.61
CA ASP A 44 -5.37 12.07 -11.34
C ASP A 44 -5.85 10.66 -10.96
N GLY A 45 -5.64 10.29 -9.69
CA GLY A 45 -6.11 9.01 -9.18
C GLY A 45 -5.23 7.82 -9.51
N LYS A 46 -4.04 8.04 -10.06
CA LYS A 46 -3.14 6.92 -10.39
C LYS A 46 -2.72 6.15 -9.15
N THR A 47 -2.33 6.86 -8.08
CA THR A 47 -1.95 6.22 -6.83
C THR A 47 -3.11 5.40 -6.27
N LYS A 48 -4.30 5.98 -6.24
CA LYS A 48 -5.49 5.28 -5.75
C LYS A 48 -5.81 4.05 -6.59
N ALA A 49 -5.74 4.18 -7.91
CA ALA A 49 -6.05 3.07 -8.81
C ALA A 49 -5.09 1.90 -8.60
N ILE A 50 -3.80 2.18 -8.41
CA ILE A 50 -2.82 1.13 -8.16
C ILE A 50 -3.11 0.43 -6.84
N ALA A 51 -3.38 1.20 -5.78
CA ALA A 51 -3.68 0.64 -4.47
C ALA A 51 -4.94 -0.24 -4.54
N GLU A 52 -5.97 0.23 -5.21
CA GLU A 52 -7.23 -0.51 -5.32
C GLU A 52 -7.09 -1.79 -6.13
N SER A 53 -6.11 -1.86 -7.02
CA SER A 53 -5.88 -3.07 -7.82
C SER A 53 -5.43 -4.26 -6.98
N TYR A 54 -4.95 -4.03 -5.77
CA TYR A 54 -4.55 -5.12 -4.87
C TYR A 54 -5.74 -5.71 -4.10
N GLY A 55 -6.90 -5.04 -4.13
CA GLY A 55 -8.08 -5.53 -3.45
C GLY A 55 -7.86 -5.70 -1.95
N ASP A 56 -8.24 -6.85 -1.42
CA ASP A 56 -8.14 -7.11 0.01
C ASP A 56 -6.76 -7.64 0.46
N LYS A 57 -5.79 -7.66 -0.43
CA LYS A 57 -4.41 -8.02 -0.06
C LYS A 57 -3.75 -6.96 0.80
N ILE A 58 -4.22 -5.72 0.69
CA ILE A 58 -3.72 -4.59 1.48
C ILE A 58 -4.89 -3.84 2.09
N ARG A 59 -4.59 -3.01 3.09
CA ARG A 59 -5.54 -2.02 3.60
C ARG A 59 -5.12 -0.67 3.08
N TYR A 60 -6.08 0.06 2.53
CA TYR A 60 -5.80 1.33 1.87
C TYR A 60 -6.54 2.46 2.59
N PHE A 61 -5.81 3.52 2.92
CA PHE A 61 -6.37 4.71 3.55
C PHE A 61 -5.92 5.95 2.78
N GLU A 62 -6.78 6.93 2.71
CA GLU A 62 -6.49 8.22 2.09
C GLU A 62 -6.53 9.31 3.14
N LYS A 63 -5.57 10.24 3.06
CA LYS A 63 -5.60 11.50 3.78
C LYS A 63 -5.83 12.62 2.79
N GLU A 64 -6.57 13.63 3.19
CA GLU A 64 -6.75 14.83 2.39
C GLU A 64 -5.59 15.81 2.53
#